data_93499d73e62ef5624f221c38defd8612
#
_entry.id   93499d73e62ef5624f221c38defd8612
#
_cell.length_a   1.000
_cell.length_b   1.000
_cell.length_c   1.000
_cell.angle_alpha   90.00
_cell.angle_beta   90.00
_cell.angle_gamma   90.00
#
_symmetry.space_group_name_H-M   'P 1'
#
loop_
_entity.id
_entity.type
_entity.pdbx_description
1 polymer ?
#
loop_
_entity_poly.entity_id
_entity_poly.type
_entity_poly.pdbx_seq_one_letter_code
_entity_poly.pdbx_strand_id
1 'polypeptide(L)'
;NMTPGEMADRSQYVMAAWKYLQDAAAEIGNPGLRAAVLDIMKNPAPLLAEGDAKAIMAELKGQGLLAQDAKAVFPTCASTKKSPQPFYTAPGSGWNSHHIYPGGLVTHTALNVASCKALYDNYADMFGLKLDRDVVLASQLLHGLHKPWVFQWQADGTCRKEEPLAATGEHHVLSIAESLRRGLSPELCVAQACAHD
;
A
#
# COMPACT_ATOMS: atom_id res chain seq x y z
N ASN A 1 25.59 -11.57 -6.21
CA ASN A 1 24.24 -11.04 -6.55
C ASN A 1 23.78 -10.11 -5.42
N MET A 2 23.23 -8.95 -5.77
CA MET A 2 22.65 -8.02 -4.80
C MET A 2 21.25 -8.50 -4.38
N THR A 3 20.91 -8.29 -3.12
CA THR A 3 19.53 -8.46 -2.63
C THR A 3 18.64 -7.31 -3.11
N PRO A 4 17.31 -7.48 -3.13
CA PRO A 4 16.38 -6.38 -3.45
C PRO A 4 16.60 -5.12 -2.58
N GLY A 5 16.92 -5.31 -1.29
CA GLY A 5 17.28 -4.19 -0.40
C GLY A 5 18.50 -3.44 -0.86
N GLU A 6 19.60 -4.14 -1.13
CA GLU A 6 20.84 -3.53 -1.63
C GLU A 6 20.65 -2.82 -2.98
N MET A 7 19.78 -3.36 -3.86
CA MET A 7 19.43 -2.70 -5.13
C MET A 7 18.68 -1.40 -4.90
N ALA A 8 17.69 -1.39 -4.01
CA ALA A 8 16.94 -0.20 -3.65
C ALA A 8 17.84 0.87 -3.01
N ASP A 9 18.69 0.48 -2.05
CA ASP A 9 19.62 1.39 -1.36
C ASP A 9 20.62 2.08 -2.29
N ARG A 10 21.02 1.39 -3.37
CA ARG A 10 21.96 1.94 -4.37
C ARG A 10 21.30 2.76 -5.46
N SER A 11 19.98 2.69 -5.59
CA SER A 11 19.25 3.45 -6.61
C SER A 11 18.98 4.87 -6.16
N GLN A 12 19.66 5.84 -6.76
CA GLN A 12 19.41 7.25 -6.49
C GLN A 12 17.94 7.65 -6.73
N TYR A 13 17.27 7.03 -7.70
CA TYR A 13 15.86 7.31 -8.02
C TYR A 13 14.92 6.77 -6.94
N VAL A 14 15.18 5.56 -6.45
CA VAL A 14 14.41 4.95 -5.35
C VAL A 14 14.58 5.76 -4.07
N MET A 15 15.81 6.13 -3.72
CA MET A 15 16.09 6.90 -2.51
C MET A 15 15.52 8.33 -2.59
N ALA A 16 15.57 8.97 -3.77
CA ALA A 16 14.93 10.27 -3.98
C ALA A 16 13.39 10.18 -3.85
N ALA A 17 12.78 9.14 -4.44
CA ALA A 17 11.34 8.89 -4.30
C ALA A 17 10.96 8.62 -2.85
N TRP A 18 11.73 7.81 -2.13
CA TRP A 18 11.50 7.53 -0.72
C TRP A 18 11.55 8.81 0.13
N LYS A 19 12.57 9.64 -0.08
CA LYS A 19 12.64 10.94 0.60
C LYS A 19 11.45 11.82 0.26
N TYR A 20 11.05 11.89 -1.00
CA TYR A 20 9.88 12.67 -1.43
C TYR A 20 8.60 12.22 -0.71
N LEU A 21 8.38 10.92 -0.55
CA LEU A 21 7.21 10.40 0.17
C LEU A 21 7.24 10.75 1.66
N GLN A 22 8.42 10.70 2.30
CA GLN A 22 8.56 11.11 3.69
C GLN A 22 8.28 12.61 3.86
N ASP A 23 8.78 13.45 2.95
CA ASP A 23 8.53 14.90 2.92
C ASP A 23 7.02 15.17 2.70
N ALA A 24 6.37 14.47 1.76
CA ALA A 24 4.94 14.59 1.51
C ALA A 24 4.09 14.17 2.72
N ALA A 25 4.47 13.09 3.41
CA ALA A 25 3.80 12.68 4.64
C ALA A 25 3.94 13.75 5.75
N ALA A 26 5.07 14.43 5.82
CA ALA A 26 5.30 15.52 6.76
C ALA A 26 4.45 16.77 6.48
N GLU A 27 3.92 16.94 5.25
CA GLU A 27 3.00 18.01 4.90
C GLU A 27 1.57 17.80 5.46
N ILE A 28 1.21 16.60 5.92
CA ILE A 28 -0.09 16.34 6.55
C ILE A 28 -0.24 17.20 7.79
N GLY A 29 -1.26 18.07 7.79
CA GLY A 29 -1.49 19.05 8.85
C GLY A 29 -1.98 18.43 10.15
N ASN A 30 -2.85 17.41 10.06
CA ASN A 30 -3.35 16.68 11.24
C ASN A 30 -2.21 15.84 11.86
N PRO A 31 -1.77 16.14 13.09
CA PRO A 31 -0.62 15.48 13.69
C PRO A 31 -0.84 13.97 13.96
N GLY A 32 -2.07 13.56 14.30
CA GLY A 32 -2.41 12.16 14.53
C GLY A 32 -2.37 11.36 13.23
N LEU A 33 -2.95 11.88 12.15
CA LEU A 33 -2.93 11.26 10.84
C LEU A 33 -1.50 11.21 10.28
N ARG A 34 -0.73 12.29 10.41
CA ARG A 34 0.68 12.35 9.99
C ARG A 34 1.50 11.26 10.68
N ALA A 35 1.37 11.14 12.01
CA ALA A 35 2.07 10.12 12.77
C ALA A 35 1.69 8.70 12.30
N ALA A 36 0.39 8.43 12.11
CA ALA A 36 -0.10 7.13 11.64
C ALA A 36 0.45 6.78 10.25
N VAL A 37 0.46 7.74 9.31
CA VAL A 37 0.99 7.53 7.95
C VAL A 37 2.49 7.24 8.00
N LEU A 38 3.27 8.02 8.74
CA LEU A 38 4.71 7.82 8.88
C LEU A 38 5.05 6.47 9.53
N ASP A 39 4.29 6.06 10.56
CA ASP A 39 4.47 4.75 11.22
C ASP A 39 4.17 3.59 10.26
N ILE A 40 3.08 3.69 9.49
CA ILE A 40 2.73 2.68 8.48
C ILE A 40 3.83 2.60 7.41
N MET A 41 4.29 3.72 6.87
CA MET A 41 5.35 3.73 5.86
C MET A 41 6.66 3.17 6.40
N LYS A 42 6.97 3.42 7.66
CA LYS A 42 8.17 2.89 8.33
C LYS A 42 8.08 1.38 8.54
N ASN A 43 6.91 0.87 8.89
CA ASN A 43 6.66 -0.56 9.11
C ASN A 43 5.21 -0.92 8.73
N PRO A 44 4.94 -1.27 7.46
CA PRO A 44 3.62 -1.69 7.02
C PRO A 44 3.30 -3.12 7.50
N ALA A 45 3.32 -3.32 8.82
CA ALA A 45 3.07 -4.59 9.46
C ALA A 45 1.66 -5.10 9.15
N PRO A 46 1.48 -6.40 8.84
CA PRO A 46 0.20 -6.98 8.50
C PRO A 46 -0.62 -7.33 9.76
N LEU A 47 -1.07 -6.30 10.51
CA LEU A 47 -1.88 -6.50 11.73
C LEU A 47 -3.20 -7.22 11.43
N LEU A 48 -3.70 -7.11 10.19
CA LEU A 48 -4.88 -7.81 9.73
C LEU A 48 -4.76 -9.33 9.88
N ALA A 49 -3.54 -9.87 9.72
CA ALA A 49 -3.25 -11.31 9.86
C ALA A 49 -3.35 -11.84 11.31
N GLU A 50 -3.59 -10.98 12.30
CA GLU A 50 -3.94 -11.40 13.67
C GLU A 50 -5.39 -11.96 13.78
N GLY A 51 -6.21 -11.71 12.75
CA GLY A 51 -7.59 -12.20 12.70
C GLY A 51 -7.67 -13.73 12.54
N ASP A 52 -8.85 -14.28 12.82
CA ASP A 52 -9.13 -15.71 12.55
C ASP A 52 -9.21 -15.96 11.04
N ALA A 53 -8.09 -16.33 10.43
CA ALA A 53 -7.98 -16.57 9.01
C ALA A 53 -8.95 -17.67 8.52
N LYS A 54 -9.29 -18.67 9.36
CA LYS A 54 -10.22 -19.73 8.98
C LYS A 54 -11.66 -19.21 8.91
N ALA A 55 -12.08 -18.45 9.91
CA ALA A 55 -13.40 -17.84 9.93
C ALA A 55 -13.56 -16.83 8.79
N ILE A 56 -12.57 -15.96 8.58
CA ILE A 56 -12.57 -14.98 7.48
C ILE A 56 -12.63 -15.69 6.12
N MET A 57 -11.84 -16.73 5.92
CA MET A 57 -11.84 -17.49 4.67
C MET A 57 -13.19 -18.17 4.41
N ALA A 58 -13.82 -18.76 5.44
CA ALA A 58 -15.12 -19.38 5.32
C ALA A 58 -16.21 -18.37 4.93
N GLU A 59 -16.19 -17.20 5.57
CA GLU A 59 -17.13 -16.10 5.28
C GLU A 59 -16.97 -15.59 3.83
N LEU A 60 -15.74 -15.29 3.41
CA LEU A 60 -15.47 -14.79 2.06
C LEU A 60 -15.82 -15.82 0.97
N LYS A 61 -15.60 -17.11 1.21
CA LYS A 61 -16.03 -18.19 0.32
C LYS A 61 -17.56 -18.30 0.26
N GLY A 62 -18.22 -18.18 1.41
CA GLY A 62 -19.67 -18.17 1.52
C GLY A 62 -20.32 -17.03 0.74
N GLN A 63 -19.68 -15.88 0.69
CA GLN A 63 -20.12 -14.71 -0.06
C GLN A 63 -19.66 -14.70 -1.55
N GLY A 64 -18.88 -15.69 -1.99
CA GLY A 64 -18.34 -15.72 -3.35
C GLY A 64 -17.23 -14.69 -3.62
N LEU A 65 -16.66 -14.10 -2.55
CA LEU A 65 -15.59 -13.09 -2.64
C LEU A 65 -14.18 -13.70 -2.68
N LEU A 66 -14.08 -15.00 -2.38
CA LEU A 66 -12.84 -15.78 -2.45
C LEU A 66 -13.14 -17.09 -3.19
N ALA A 67 -12.21 -17.52 -4.04
CA ALA A 67 -12.35 -18.76 -4.79
C ALA A 67 -12.51 -19.97 -3.85
N GLN A 68 -13.36 -20.95 -4.22
CA GLN A 68 -13.66 -22.10 -3.36
C GLN A 68 -12.42 -22.99 -3.11
N ASP A 69 -11.51 -23.06 -4.07
CA ASP A 69 -10.25 -23.80 -4.00
C ASP A 69 -9.09 -23.00 -3.35
N ALA A 70 -9.31 -21.73 -2.97
CA ALA A 70 -8.32 -20.91 -2.31
C ALA A 70 -7.84 -21.60 -1.00
N LYS A 71 -6.51 -21.66 -0.81
CA LYS A 71 -5.88 -22.33 0.31
C LYS A 71 -5.61 -21.41 1.49
N ALA A 72 -5.56 -20.11 1.24
CA ALA A 72 -5.33 -19.07 2.25
C ALA A 72 -6.07 -17.79 1.85
N VAL A 73 -6.38 -16.96 2.85
CA VAL A 73 -6.95 -15.62 2.67
C VAL A 73 -5.87 -14.54 2.80
N PHE A 74 -4.77 -14.85 3.46
CA PHE A 74 -3.66 -13.93 3.69
C PHE A 74 -2.37 -14.47 3.08
N PRO A 75 -1.52 -13.60 2.53
CA PRO A 75 -0.13 -13.95 2.24
C PRO A 75 0.60 -14.40 3.51
N THR A 76 1.59 -15.24 3.37
CA THR A 76 2.41 -15.68 4.51
C THR A 76 3.18 -14.50 5.10
N CYS A 77 3.33 -14.50 6.44
CA CYS A 77 4.23 -13.59 7.14
C CYS A 77 4.83 -14.28 8.37
N ALA A 78 6.07 -13.96 8.68
CA ALA A 78 6.74 -14.48 9.87
C ALA A 78 6.27 -13.78 11.16
N SER A 79 5.68 -12.58 11.02
CA SER A 79 5.20 -11.75 12.13
C SER A 79 4.07 -10.86 11.66
N THR A 80 3.06 -10.70 12.49
CA THR A 80 1.98 -9.71 12.28
C THR A 80 2.39 -8.30 12.71
N LYS A 81 3.51 -8.16 13.43
CA LYS A 81 4.03 -6.89 13.96
C LYS A 81 5.19 -6.30 13.14
N LYS A 82 5.64 -7.02 12.12
CA LYS A 82 6.75 -6.59 11.25
C LYS A 82 6.42 -6.94 9.82
N SER A 83 6.57 -5.95 8.94
CA SER A 83 6.45 -6.17 7.50
C SER A 83 7.45 -7.22 7.01
N PRO A 84 7.05 -8.12 6.10
CA PRO A 84 7.97 -9.07 5.48
C PRO A 84 9.17 -8.42 4.79
N GLN A 85 8.98 -7.22 4.29
CA GLN A 85 10.03 -6.39 3.68
C GLN A 85 9.75 -4.90 3.91
N PRO A 86 10.77 -4.03 3.89
CA PRO A 86 10.59 -2.60 4.01
C PRO A 86 9.71 -2.03 2.89
N PHE A 87 8.94 -0.97 3.20
CA PHE A 87 8.10 -0.28 2.21
C PHE A 87 8.91 0.15 0.98
N TYR A 88 10.10 0.73 1.20
CA TYR A 88 10.92 1.28 0.12
C TYR A 88 11.63 0.24 -0.74
N THR A 89 11.59 -1.05 -0.40
CA THR A 89 12.19 -2.14 -1.20
C THR A 89 11.16 -2.92 -2.00
N ALA A 90 9.87 -2.74 -1.70
CA ALA A 90 8.80 -3.49 -2.34
C ALA A 90 8.62 -3.11 -3.82
N PRO A 91 8.17 -4.05 -4.66
CA PRO A 91 7.77 -3.74 -6.04
C PRO A 91 6.47 -2.92 -6.03
N GLY A 92 6.25 -2.12 -7.08
CA GLY A 92 5.07 -1.28 -7.22
C GLY A 92 3.82 -2.03 -7.66
N SER A 93 3.99 -3.22 -8.23
CA SER A 93 2.91 -4.07 -8.70
C SER A 93 3.37 -5.53 -8.77
N GLY A 94 2.43 -6.42 -9.06
CA GLY A 94 2.69 -7.82 -9.23
C GLY A 94 3.22 -8.19 -10.62
N TRP A 95 3.37 -9.48 -10.83
CA TRP A 95 3.86 -10.10 -12.04
C TRP A 95 3.18 -9.55 -13.32
N ASN A 96 4.00 -9.22 -14.30
CA ASN A 96 3.58 -8.71 -15.62
C ASN A 96 2.85 -7.35 -15.63
N SER A 97 3.01 -6.53 -14.60
CA SER A 97 2.47 -5.20 -14.56
C SER A 97 3.58 -4.12 -14.57
N HIS A 98 3.41 -3.01 -13.88
CA HIS A 98 4.35 -1.88 -13.89
C HIS A 98 5.19 -1.82 -12.61
N HIS A 99 6.36 -1.16 -12.66
CA HIS A 99 7.23 -0.92 -11.50
C HIS A 99 7.65 -2.21 -10.76
N ILE A 100 7.89 -3.31 -11.50
CA ILE A 100 8.29 -4.61 -10.94
C ILE A 100 9.81 -4.63 -10.76
N TYR A 101 10.31 -3.83 -9.83
CA TYR A 101 11.72 -3.75 -9.47
C TYR A 101 11.84 -3.36 -8.00
N PRO A 102 12.98 -3.65 -7.33
CA PRO A 102 13.23 -3.23 -5.96
C PRO A 102 13.09 -1.71 -5.80
N GLY A 103 12.14 -1.28 -4.97
CA GLY A 103 11.80 0.13 -4.81
C GLY A 103 10.73 0.65 -5.79
N GLY A 104 10.14 -0.21 -6.60
CA GLY A 104 9.07 0.18 -7.52
C GLY A 104 7.85 0.76 -6.81
N LEU A 105 7.54 0.32 -5.59
CA LEU A 105 6.44 0.88 -4.80
C LEU A 105 6.65 2.38 -4.52
N VAL A 106 7.84 2.77 -4.05
CA VAL A 106 8.08 4.18 -3.72
C VAL A 106 8.12 5.08 -4.95
N THR A 107 8.67 4.62 -6.07
CA THR A 107 8.68 5.39 -7.32
C THR A 107 7.27 5.55 -7.90
N HIS A 108 6.48 4.47 -7.89
CA HIS A 108 5.06 4.49 -8.28
C HIS A 108 4.25 5.47 -7.40
N THR A 109 4.36 5.33 -6.08
CA THR A 109 3.63 6.16 -5.13
C THR A 109 4.06 7.62 -5.21
N ALA A 110 5.35 7.91 -5.42
CA ALA A 110 5.85 9.28 -5.56
C ALA A 110 5.25 9.99 -6.78
N LEU A 111 5.14 9.30 -7.91
CA LEU A 111 4.50 9.84 -9.11
C LEU A 111 3.01 10.11 -8.86
N ASN A 112 2.31 9.19 -8.20
CA ASN A 112 0.89 9.36 -7.86
C ASN A 112 0.67 10.54 -6.92
N VAL A 113 1.48 10.66 -5.86
CA VAL A 113 1.40 11.79 -4.92
C VAL A 113 1.69 13.12 -5.61
N ALA A 114 2.71 13.19 -6.47
CA ALA A 114 3.05 14.40 -7.20
C ALA A 114 1.90 14.82 -8.16
N SER A 115 1.35 13.86 -8.91
CA SER A 115 0.21 14.10 -9.81
C SER A 115 -1.04 14.54 -9.04
N CYS A 116 -1.32 13.86 -7.90
CA CYS A 116 -2.48 14.17 -7.08
C CYS A 116 -2.39 15.56 -6.44
N LYS A 117 -1.19 15.99 -6.00
CA LYS A 117 -0.97 17.37 -5.50
C LYS A 117 -1.27 18.39 -6.58
N ALA A 118 -0.77 18.18 -7.79
CA ALA A 118 -1.02 19.08 -8.92
C ALA A 118 -2.52 19.14 -9.29
N LEU A 119 -3.20 17.98 -9.29
CA LEU A 119 -4.65 17.93 -9.52
C LEU A 119 -5.43 18.65 -8.42
N TYR A 120 -5.07 18.43 -7.16
CA TYR A 120 -5.67 19.12 -6.02
C TYR A 120 -5.60 20.64 -6.17
N ASP A 121 -4.41 21.17 -6.46
CA ASP A 121 -4.20 22.61 -6.66
C ASP A 121 -5.02 23.13 -7.83
N ASN A 122 -5.02 22.43 -8.97
CA ASN A 122 -5.82 22.81 -10.14
C ASN A 122 -7.34 22.83 -9.84
N TYR A 123 -7.86 21.81 -9.16
CA TYR A 123 -9.28 21.78 -8.80
C TYR A 123 -9.65 22.88 -7.79
N ALA A 124 -8.78 23.19 -6.85
CA ALA A 124 -8.98 24.27 -5.91
C ALA A 124 -8.97 25.64 -6.63
N ASP A 125 -7.97 25.88 -7.48
CA ASP A 125 -7.77 27.17 -8.14
C ASP A 125 -8.78 27.44 -9.25
N MET A 126 -9.10 26.42 -10.07
CA MET A 126 -9.99 26.60 -11.24
C MET A 126 -11.48 26.51 -10.87
N PHE A 127 -11.83 25.66 -9.92
CA PHE A 127 -13.23 25.36 -9.60
C PHE A 127 -13.63 25.74 -8.17
N GLY A 128 -12.71 26.21 -7.34
CA GLY A 128 -12.97 26.57 -5.95
C GLY A 128 -13.35 25.35 -5.06
N LEU A 129 -12.98 24.15 -5.47
CA LEU A 129 -13.29 22.94 -4.71
C LEU A 129 -12.50 22.93 -3.38
N LYS A 130 -13.22 22.66 -2.30
CA LYS A 130 -12.66 22.54 -0.95
C LYS A 130 -12.59 21.06 -0.58
N LEU A 131 -11.46 20.43 -0.89
CA LEU A 131 -11.17 19.06 -0.50
C LEU A 131 -10.28 19.05 0.74
N ASP A 132 -10.38 18.01 1.56
CA ASP A 132 -9.45 17.81 2.66
C ASP A 132 -8.09 17.33 2.11
N ARG A 133 -7.10 18.24 2.12
CA ARG A 133 -5.76 17.97 1.60
C ARG A 133 -5.05 16.84 2.35
N ASP A 134 -5.29 16.69 3.64
CA ASP A 134 -4.69 15.65 4.45
C ASP A 134 -5.21 14.27 4.03
N VAL A 135 -6.53 14.16 3.77
CA VAL A 135 -7.14 12.93 3.24
C VAL A 135 -6.60 12.61 1.85
N VAL A 136 -6.48 13.60 0.97
CA VAL A 136 -5.92 13.43 -0.37
C VAL A 136 -4.48 12.90 -0.32
N LEU A 137 -3.61 13.50 0.50
CA LEU A 137 -2.23 13.05 0.64
C LEU A 137 -2.14 11.66 1.27
N ALA A 138 -2.83 11.43 2.38
CA ALA A 138 -2.78 10.17 3.11
C ALA A 138 -3.31 9.00 2.29
N SER A 139 -4.40 9.18 1.54
CA SER A 139 -4.96 8.14 0.67
C SER A 139 -3.98 7.69 -0.41
N GLN A 140 -3.29 8.64 -1.05
CA GLN A 140 -2.27 8.34 -2.06
C GLN A 140 -1.02 7.68 -1.46
N LEU A 141 -0.56 8.14 -0.29
CA LEU A 141 0.58 7.54 0.40
C LEU A 141 0.31 6.09 0.83
N LEU A 142 -0.93 5.78 1.21
CA LEU A 142 -1.32 4.49 1.76
C LEU A 142 -2.02 3.55 0.78
N HIS A 143 -2.31 3.97 -0.48
CA HIS A 143 -3.06 3.11 -1.41
C HIS A 143 -2.42 1.74 -1.61
N GLY A 144 -1.10 1.66 -1.60
CA GLY A 144 -0.34 0.42 -1.75
C GLY A 144 0.29 -0.11 -0.45
N LEU A 145 -0.26 0.23 0.74
CA LEU A 145 0.38 -0.06 2.03
C LEU A 145 0.69 -1.56 2.26
N HIS A 146 -0.06 -2.47 1.67
CA HIS A 146 0.16 -3.91 1.78
C HIS A 146 0.86 -4.55 0.57
N LYS A 147 1.31 -3.77 -0.41
CA LYS A 147 2.19 -4.29 -1.47
C LYS A 147 3.47 -4.95 -0.92
N PRO A 148 4.11 -4.44 0.17
CA PRO A 148 5.23 -5.16 0.81
C PRO A 148 4.86 -6.54 1.36
N TRP A 149 3.61 -6.75 1.76
CA TRP A 149 3.13 -8.05 2.24
C TRP A 149 2.70 -8.95 1.10
N VAL A 150 2.03 -8.42 0.10
CA VAL A 150 1.49 -9.19 -1.03
C VAL A 150 2.58 -9.58 -2.02
N PHE A 151 3.41 -8.64 -2.43
CA PHE A 151 4.45 -8.82 -3.46
C PHE A 151 5.83 -9.05 -2.84
N GLN A 152 5.96 -10.08 -2.00
CA GLN A 152 7.24 -10.43 -1.37
C GLN A 152 8.25 -10.92 -2.40
N TRP A 153 9.49 -10.43 -2.30
CA TRP A 153 10.61 -10.93 -3.09
C TRP A 153 10.91 -12.37 -2.72
N GLN A 154 11.11 -13.20 -3.73
CA GLN A 154 11.48 -14.61 -3.61
C GLN A 154 13.00 -14.79 -3.83
N ALA A 155 13.51 -15.95 -3.44
CA ALA A 155 14.94 -16.24 -3.52
C ALA A 155 15.49 -16.25 -4.96
N ASP A 156 14.65 -16.49 -5.95
CA ASP A 156 15.00 -16.49 -7.38
C ASP A 156 14.97 -15.08 -8.01
N GLY A 157 14.64 -14.04 -7.21
CA GLY A 157 14.55 -12.66 -7.68
C GLY A 157 13.20 -12.28 -8.29
N THR A 158 12.23 -13.20 -8.32
CA THR A 158 10.86 -12.88 -8.69
C THR A 158 10.09 -12.33 -7.48
N CYS A 159 8.92 -11.73 -7.70
CA CYS A 159 8.01 -11.42 -6.61
C CYS A 159 6.82 -12.38 -6.60
N ARG A 160 6.23 -12.56 -5.41
CA ARG A 160 5.00 -13.34 -5.24
C ARG A 160 3.92 -12.77 -6.16
N LYS A 161 3.21 -13.65 -6.85
CA LYS A 161 2.00 -13.30 -7.59
C LYS A 161 0.85 -13.11 -6.59
N GLU A 162 0.07 -12.05 -6.78
CA GLU A 162 -1.14 -11.85 -5.98
C GLU A 162 -2.27 -12.81 -6.38
N GLU A 163 -3.15 -13.07 -5.43
CA GLU A 163 -4.36 -13.87 -5.65
C GLU A 163 -5.58 -12.95 -5.80
N PRO A 164 -6.60 -13.33 -6.58
CA PRO A 164 -7.84 -12.57 -6.66
C PRO A 164 -8.61 -12.60 -5.34
N LEU A 165 -9.08 -11.43 -4.91
CA LEU A 165 -9.97 -11.27 -3.76
C LEU A 165 -11.04 -10.23 -4.10
N ALA A 166 -12.32 -10.58 -3.90
CA ALA A 166 -13.45 -9.71 -4.22
C ALA A 166 -13.43 -9.14 -5.67
N ALA A 167 -13.06 -9.97 -6.63
CA ALA A 167 -12.94 -9.66 -8.06
C ALA A 167 -11.86 -8.60 -8.40
N THR A 168 -10.93 -8.32 -7.47
CA THR A 168 -9.77 -7.45 -7.69
C THR A 168 -8.50 -8.10 -7.15
N GLY A 169 -7.36 -7.41 -7.24
CA GLY A 169 -6.12 -7.88 -6.61
C GLY A 169 -6.20 -7.82 -5.08
N GLU A 170 -5.67 -8.84 -4.40
CA GLU A 170 -5.75 -8.91 -2.93
C GLU A 170 -5.13 -7.69 -2.22
N HIS A 171 -4.11 -7.04 -2.82
CA HIS A 171 -3.46 -5.89 -2.17
C HIS A 171 -4.41 -4.68 -2.03
N HIS A 172 -5.38 -4.51 -2.93
CA HIS A 172 -6.41 -3.46 -2.82
C HIS A 172 -7.25 -3.68 -1.56
N VAL A 173 -7.84 -4.88 -1.45
CA VAL A 173 -8.73 -5.23 -0.33
C VAL A 173 -7.97 -5.23 0.99
N LEU A 174 -6.80 -5.86 1.03
CA LEU A 174 -5.99 -5.96 2.24
C LEU A 174 -5.49 -4.60 2.73
N SER A 175 -5.13 -3.68 1.82
CA SER A 175 -4.70 -2.32 2.19
C SER A 175 -5.84 -1.53 2.85
N ILE A 176 -7.06 -1.59 2.30
CA ILE A 176 -8.22 -0.91 2.88
C ILE A 176 -8.63 -1.53 4.21
N ALA A 177 -8.68 -2.87 4.28
CA ALA A 177 -9.02 -3.58 5.51
C ALA A 177 -8.02 -3.28 6.64
N GLU A 178 -6.73 -3.17 6.31
CA GLU A 178 -5.70 -2.77 7.28
C GLU A 178 -5.90 -1.33 7.76
N SER A 179 -6.23 -0.40 6.87
CA SER A 179 -6.52 0.99 7.23
C SER A 179 -7.71 1.08 8.19
N LEU A 180 -8.78 0.33 7.94
CA LEU A 180 -9.93 0.21 8.84
C LEU A 180 -9.53 -0.39 10.19
N ARG A 181 -8.75 -1.48 10.20
CA ARG A 181 -8.26 -2.11 11.43
C ARG A 181 -7.41 -1.16 12.27
N ARG A 182 -6.66 -0.27 11.65
CA ARG A 182 -5.85 0.75 12.33
C ARG A 182 -6.65 1.96 12.80
N GLY A 183 -7.96 1.98 12.56
CA GLY A 183 -8.85 3.07 12.98
C GLY A 183 -8.71 4.34 12.16
N LEU A 184 -8.19 4.25 10.92
CA LEU A 184 -8.21 5.37 9.99
C LEU A 184 -9.66 5.70 9.61
N SER A 185 -9.93 6.98 9.31
CA SER A 185 -11.30 7.43 9.07
C SER A 185 -11.93 6.73 7.86
N PRO A 186 -13.26 6.48 7.88
CA PRO A 186 -13.97 5.93 6.73
C PRO A 186 -13.78 6.75 5.45
N GLU A 187 -13.72 8.07 5.57
CA GLU A 187 -13.48 8.99 4.45
C GLU A 187 -12.11 8.71 3.80
N LEU A 188 -11.07 8.55 4.62
CA LEU A 188 -9.74 8.19 4.10
C LEU A 188 -9.75 6.81 3.44
N CYS A 189 -10.42 5.82 4.01
CA CYS A 189 -10.51 4.47 3.44
C CYS A 189 -11.25 4.49 2.08
N VAL A 190 -12.29 5.29 1.93
CA VAL A 190 -12.99 5.50 0.64
C VAL A 190 -12.06 6.17 -0.37
N ALA A 191 -11.37 7.24 0.02
CA ALA A 191 -10.41 7.91 -0.85
C ALA A 191 -9.26 6.98 -1.27
N GLN A 192 -8.79 6.13 -0.36
CA GLN A 192 -7.77 5.11 -0.65
C GLN A 192 -8.28 4.07 -1.65
N ALA A 193 -9.55 3.64 -1.54
CA ALA A 193 -10.16 2.73 -2.50
C ALA A 193 -10.21 3.34 -3.90
N CYS A 194 -10.62 4.61 -4.00
CA CYS A 194 -10.69 5.34 -5.28
C CYS A 194 -9.30 5.61 -5.91
N ALA A 195 -8.21 5.46 -5.18
CA ALA A 195 -6.86 5.67 -5.71
C ALA A 195 -6.37 4.53 -6.62
N HIS A 196 -7.14 3.46 -6.77
CA HIS A 196 -6.80 2.29 -7.59
C HIS A 196 -7.56 2.19 -8.93
N ASP A 197 -8.51 3.07 -9.21
CA ASP A 197 -9.31 3.09 -10.43
C ASP A 197 -8.79 4.09 -11.48
#